data_ab01f984447f4e131900bd43f830c0b2
#
_entry.id   ab01f984447f4e131900bd43f830c0b2
#
_cell.length_a   1.000
_cell.length_b   1.000
_cell.length_c   1.000
_cell.angle_alpha   90.00
_cell.angle_beta   90.00
_cell.angle_gamma   90.00
#
_symmetry.space_group_name_H-M   'P 1'
#
loop_
_entity.id
_entity.type
_entity.pdbx_description
1 polymer ?
#
loop_
_entity_poly.entity_id
_entity_poly.type
_entity_poly.pdbx_seq_one_letter_code
_entity_poly.pdbx_strand_id
1 'polypeptide(L)'
;MRQDRHLYSDLYRSLCTQIECGYLPCGQPLPSQPQLCAQYNVGITTVRRAVAQLARQGYIRQPPGQPAVVSYTAAPRQYALAVLRRRADIADAFGGLGVLMPPLYAAGAQLLKERDLAALRQTVEQISPTMSQAQIYSCANIYFTRLLRPFGSDLMMDLQSDAENFLRVPYNPLARVKDPSLITAGQVQSFLAAATQNIRRGDPSALQRQLGQMYRRAGAAVERYMAALARAVGPLPAAAGEHCWFVSKGRSELYLRVAMSLLRRIGGGEFSGQKYLPSIPQLMRTYHVTKDTASRAVTFLNRIGAVQTLNRRGTVVARGDAGYQMSDLSDPLVRRRLQLFAQALQIIAITAPAAAAAVAPHLSASWLPRMQQRLQLGCTMHTDTALVQVMMGCLVALSPHHALQNIYSQLNELLLWGYYLQVSPQVLHRGHDWASSGAQQLLQAVAREDGDAFVAALSHNFNALYQQVCALLAQLPPLPAGPS
;
A
#
# COMPACT_ATOMS: atom_id res chain seq x y z
N MET A 1 -11.53 -1.90 -21.54
CA MET A 1 -12.17 -0.58 -21.56
C MET A 1 -12.69 -0.10 -20.19
N ARG A 2 -13.33 -0.92 -19.31
CA ARG A 2 -13.74 -0.42 -17.96
C ARG A 2 -12.57 -0.16 -17.00
N GLN A 3 -11.54 -0.94 -17.03
CA GLN A 3 -10.36 -0.78 -16.14
C GLN A 3 -9.50 0.43 -16.54
N ASP A 4 -9.31 0.66 -17.85
CA ASP A 4 -8.69 1.91 -18.34
C ASP A 4 -9.52 3.13 -17.93
N ARG A 5 -10.85 2.96 -17.79
CA ARG A 5 -11.71 4.03 -17.26
C ARG A 5 -11.47 4.28 -15.77
N HIS A 6 -11.22 3.25 -14.95
CA HIS A 6 -10.91 3.43 -13.52
C HIS A 6 -9.53 4.07 -13.32
N LEU A 7 -8.48 3.50 -13.89
CA LEU A 7 -7.12 4.06 -13.79
C LEU A 7 -7.03 5.48 -14.34
N TYR A 8 -7.68 5.72 -15.49
CA TYR A 8 -7.79 7.05 -16.07
C TYR A 8 -8.55 8.00 -15.12
N SER A 9 -9.71 7.56 -14.59
CA SER A 9 -10.53 8.38 -13.68
C SER A 9 -9.79 8.71 -12.39
N ASP A 10 -9.03 7.75 -11.85
CA ASP A 10 -8.28 7.92 -10.61
C ASP A 10 -7.09 8.87 -10.80
N LEU A 11 -6.31 8.67 -11.86
CA LEU A 11 -5.24 9.61 -12.23
C LEU A 11 -5.77 11.02 -12.46
N TYR A 12 -6.82 11.15 -13.26
CA TYR A 12 -7.46 12.43 -13.56
C TYR A 12 -7.96 13.10 -12.27
N ARG A 13 -8.68 12.36 -11.41
CA ARG A 13 -9.20 12.87 -10.13
C ARG A 13 -8.08 13.28 -9.18
N SER A 14 -7.01 12.48 -9.10
CA SER A 14 -5.84 12.80 -8.28
C SER A 14 -5.19 14.10 -8.72
N LEU A 15 -4.97 14.29 -10.03
CA LEU A 15 -4.39 15.52 -10.57
C LEU A 15 -5.32 16.73 -10.38
N CYS A 16 -6.63 16.57 -10.62
CA CYS A 16 -7.61 17.63 -10.32
C CYS A 16 -7.53 18.04 -8.84
N THR A 17 -7.54 17.06 -7.92
CA THR A 17 -7.44 17.33 -6.47
C THR A 17 -6.18 18.09 -6.13
N GLN A 18 -5.03 17.71 -6.71
CA GLN A 18 -3.76 18.39 -6.46
C GLN A 18 -3.78 19.84 -6.96
N ILE A 19 -4.40 20.10 -8.11
CA ILE A 19 -4.56 21.44 -8.66
C ILE A 19 -5.57 22.25 -7.84
N GLU A 20 -6.74 21.68 -7.56
CA GLU A 20 -7.83 22.35 -6.81
C GLU A 20 -7.45 22.63 -5.36
N CYS A 21 -6.62 21.81 -4.75
CA CYS A 21 -6.09 22.05 -3.41
C CYS A 21 -4.83 22.93 -3.39
N GLY A 22 -4.27 23.31 -4.55
CA GLY A 22 -3.08 24.15 -4.64
C GLY A 22 -1.74 23.41 -4.44
N TYR A 23 -1.73 22.08 -4.48
CA TYR A 23 -0.47 21.31 -4.46
C TYR A 23 0.33 21.49 -5.76
N LEU A 24 -0.38 21.67 -6.86
CA LEU A 24 0.12 22.07 -8.15
C LEU A 24 -0.44 23.47 -8.45
N PRO A 25 0.24 24.55 -8.02
CA PRO A 25 -0.27 25.91 -8.16
C PRO A 25 -0.20 26.39 -9.62
N CYS A 26 -1.02 27.39 -9.93
CA CYS A 26 -1.03 28.06 -11.22
C CYS A 26 0.38 28.52 -11.61
N GLY A 27 0.74 28.35 -12.87
CA GLY A 27 2.04 28.70 -13.42
C GLY A 27 3.13 27.62 -13.27
N GLN A 28 2.90 26.57 -12.48
CA GLN A 28 3.86 25.48 -12.37
C GLN A 28 3.68 24.43 -13.48
N PRO A 29 4.79 23.85 -13.99
CA PRO A 29 4.72 22.77 -14.95
C PRO A 29 4.14 21.51 -14.29
N LEU A 30 3.29 20.80 -15.03
CA LEU A 30 2.86 19.46 -14.65
C LEU A 30 4.07 18.51 -14.75
N PRO A 31 4.18 17.50 -13.90
CA PRO A 31 5.18 16.45 -14.08
C PRO A 31 5.11 15.87 -15.49
N SER A 32 6.24 15.54 -16.09
CA SER A 32 6.31 15.01 -17.45
C SER A 32 5.49 13.72 -17.58
N GLN A 33 5.03 13.41 -18.78
CA GLN A 33 4.25 12.18 -19.00
C GLN A 33 4.98 10.91 -18.54
N PRO A 34 6.30 10.73 -18.78
CA PRO A 34 7.05 9.61 -18.22
C PRO A 34 7.08 9.61 -16.68
N GLN A 35 7.23 10.77 -16.05
CA GLN A 35 7.18 10.90 -14.59
C GLN A 35 5.79 10.51 -14.05
N LEU A 36 4.70 10.97 -14.69
CA LEU A 36 3.35 10.56 -14.32
C LEU A 36 3.11 9.05 -14.55
N CYS A 37 3.65 8.48 -15.63
CA CYS A 37 3.61 7.02 -15.83
C CYS A 37 4.29 6.28 -14.67
N ALA A 38 5.49 6.73 -14.29
CA ALA A 38 6.24 6.13 -13.19
C ALA A 38 5.55 6.36 -11.83
N GLN A 39 5.10 7.59 -11.56
CA GLN A 39 4.47 7.97 -10.29
C GLN A 39 3.16 7.22 -10.02
N TYR A 40 2.33 7.05 -11.07
CA TYR A 40 1.02 6.40 -10.94
C TYR A 40 0.99 4.97 -11.46
N ASN A 41 2.12 4.49 -11.98
CA ASN A 41 2.29 3.17 -12.60
C ASN A 41 1.18 2.85 -13.63
N VAL A 42 0.95 3.79 -14.53
CA VAL A 42 -0.04 3.70 -15.60
C VAL A 42 0.62 3.82 -16.97
N GLY A 43 -0.02 3.27 -17.99
CA GLY A 43 0.46 3.37 -19.37
C GLY A 43 0.39 4.81 -19.90
N ILE A 44 1.29 5.12 -20.87
CA ILE A 44 1.39 6.44 -21.49
C ILE A 44 0.06 6.90 -22.13
N THR A 45 -0.74 5.99 -22.65
CA THR A 45 -2.06 6.27 -23.22
C THR A 45 -3.05 6.78 -22.16
N THR A 46 -3.01 6.20 -20.97
CA THR A 46 -3.83 6.62 -19.81
C THR A 46 -3.43 8.03 -19.35
N VAL A 47 -2.11 8.29 -19.27
CA VAL A 47 -1.58 9.62 -18.91
C VAL A 47 -1.98 10.67 -19.96
N ARG A 48 -1.75 10.39 -21.23
CA ARG A 48 -2.15 11.32 -22.33
C ARG A 48 -3.62 11.66 -22.30
N ARG A 49 -4.47 10.69 -22.02
CA ARG A 49 -5.92 10.88 -21.92
C ARG A 49 -6.29 11.74 -20.70
N ALA A 50 -5.66 11.53 -19.54
CA ALA A 50 -5.88 12.33 -18.35
C ALA A 50 -5.43 13.79 -18.56
N VAL A 51 -4.24 13.98 -19.12
CA VAL A 51 -3.70 15.31 -19.45
C VAL A 51 -4.57 16.03 -20.47
N ALA A 52 -5.04 15.36 -21.51
CA ALA A 52 -5.96 15.93 -22.49
C ALA A 52 -7.31 16.33 -21.86
N GLN A 53 -7.80 15.59 -20.87
CA GLN A 53 -9.02 15.94 -20.14
C GLN A 53 -8.81 17.15 -19.24
N LEU A 54 -7.68 17.23 -18.52
CA LEU A 54 -7.31 18.41 -17.73
C LEU A 54 -7.23 19.66 -18.60
N ALA A 55 -6.66 19.55 -19.79
CA ALA A 55 -6.57 20.67 -20.74
C ALA A 55 -7.99 21.08 -21.24
N ARG A 56 -8.84 20.12 -21.60
CA ARG A 56 -10.23 20.42 -22.02
C ARG A 56 -11.06 21.11 -20.95
N GLN A 57 -10.78 20.82 -19.68
CA GLN A 57 -11.50 21.43 -18.55
C GLN A 57 -10.82 22.71 -18.03
N GLY A 58 -9.73 23.16 -18.68
CA GLY A 58 -9.06 24.41 -18.32
C GLY A 58 -8.14 24.32 -17.10
N TYR A 59 -7.90 23.13 -16.56
CA TYR A 59 -6.96 22.97 -15.44
C TYR A 59 -5.52 23.25 -15.83
N ILE A 60 -5.14 22.95 -17.07
CA ILE A 60 -3.81 23.13 -17.62
C ILE A 60 -3.85 23.73 -19.02
N ARG A 61 -2.75 24.39 -19.39
CA ARG A 61 -2.45 24.76 -20.79
C ARG A 61 -1.27 23.92 -21.27
N GLN A 62 -1.35 23.45 -22.49
CA GLN A 62 -0.28 22.68 -23.12
C GLN A 62 0.13 23.37 -24.43
N PRO A 63 1.07 24.33 -24.40
CA PRO A 63 1.59 24.94 -25.60
C PRO A 63 2.32 23.90 -26.47
N PRO A 64 2.29 24.00 -27.79
CA PRO A 64 3.01 23.11 -28.68
C PRO A 64 4.50 23.08 -28.34
N GLY A 65 5.07 21.88 -28.17
CA GLY A 65 6.51 21.71 -27.88
C GLY A 65 6.95 22.08 -26.46
N GLN A 66 6.04 22.46 -25.57
CA GLN A 66 6.35 22.81 -24.20
C GLN A 66 5.67 21.89 -23.17
N PRO A 67 6.20 21.81 -21.94
CA PRO A 67 5.52 21.10 -20.84
C PRO A 67 4.15 21.69 -20.60
N ALA A 68 3.18 20.84 -20.21
CA ALA A 68 1.88 21.30 -19.74
C ALA A 68 2.04 22.11 -18.45
N VAL A 69 1.39 23.26 -18.37
CA VAL A 69 1.47 24.19 -17.23
C VAL A 69 0.08 24.34 -16.61
N VAL A 70 0.01 24.33 -15.29
CA VAL A 70 -1.25 24.57 -14.55
C VAL A 70 -1.74 25.98 -14.85
N SER A 71 -2.96 26.09 -15.36
CA SER A 71 -3.66 27.35 -15.66
C SER A 71 -4.85 27.63 -14.75
N TYR A 72 -5.24 26.65 -13.94
CA TYR A 72 -6.34 26.79 -13.01
C TYR A 72 -6.01 27.79 -11.92
N THR A 73 -6.91 28.77 -11.78
CA THR A 73 -6.90 29.73 -10.68
C THR A 73 -8.27 29.72 -10.01
N ALA A 74 -8.26 29.74 -8.69
CA ALA A 74 -9.50 29.84 -7.92
C ALA A 74 -9.36 30.94 -6.87
N ALA A 75 -10.47 31.49 -6.44
CA ALA A 75 -10.46 32.39 -5.28
C ALA A 75 -9.97 31.64 -4.04
N PRO A 76 -9.31 32.30 -3.08
CA PRO A 76 -8.83 31.64 -1.84
C PRO A 76 -9.89 30.82 -1.14
N ARG A 77 -11.17 31.26 -1.20
CA ARG A 77 -12.31 30.52 -0.64
C ARG A 77 -12.56 29.19 -1.34
N GLN A 78 -12.39 29.11 -2.66
CA GLN A 78 -12.59 27.87 -3.43
C GLN A 78 -11.49 26.85 -3.11
N TYR A 79 -10.24 27.29 -3.01
CA TYR A 79 -9.13 26.44 -2.55
C TYR A 79 -9.37 25.94 -1.13
N ALA A 80 -9.83 26.81 -0.22
CA ALA A 80 -10.16 26.42 1.14
C ALA A 80 -11.26 25.36 1.19
N LEU A 81 -12.33 25.51 0.41
CA LEU A 81 -13.40 24.51 0.32
C LEU A 81 -12.91 23.17 -0.20
N ALA A 82 -12.02 23.15 -1.21
CA ALA A 82 -11.44 21.93 -1.75
C ALA A 82 -10.61 21.18 -0.69
N VAL A 83 -9.80 21.87 0.09
CA VAL A 83 -9.03 21.31 1.19
C VAL A 83 -9.95 20.79 2.31
N LEU A 84 -10.95 21.59 2.71
CA LEU A 84 -11.86 21.25 3.80
C LEU A 84 -12.74 20.03 3.51
N ARG A 85 -13.07 19.75 2.25
CA ARG A 85 -13.75 18.50 1.84
C ARG A 85 -12.96 17.25 2.21
N ARG A 86 -11.64 17.35 2.33
CA ARG A 86 -10.72 16.26 2.67
C ARG A 86 -10.33 16.24 4.15
N ARG A 87 -10.93 17.10 4.98
CA ARG A 87 -10.51 17.25 6.39
C ARG A 87 -10.54 15.94 7.16
N ALA A 88 -11.63 15.18 7.05
CA ALA A 88 -11.78 13.90 7.74
C ALA A 88 -10.74 12.88 7.26
N ASP A 89 -10.54 12.78 5.94
CA ASP A 89 -9.58 11.84 5.34
C ASP A 89 -8.15 12.18 5.75
N ILE A 90 -7.80 13.47 5.81
CA ILE A 90 -6.46 13.91 6.22
C ILE A 90 -6.22 13.63 7.72
N ALA A 91 -7.21 13.89 8.57
CA ALA A 91 -7.13 13.59 10.00
C ALA A 91 -6.97 12.08 10.25
N ASP A 92 -7.77 11.27 9.56
CA ASP A 92 -7.68 9.81 9.61
C ASP A 92 -6.31 9.30 9.11
N ALA A 93 -5.80 9.89 8.03
CA ALA A 93 -4.50 9.53 7.48
C ALA A 93 -3.33 9.83 8.44
N PHE A 94 -3.36 10.95 9.16
CA PHE A 94 -2.36 11.21 10.22
C PHE A 94 -2.37 10.14 11.30
N GLY A 95 -3.57 9.67 11.71
CA GLY A 95 -3.72 8.56 12.64
C GLY A 95 -3.16 7.26 12.08
N GLY A 96 -3.63 6.84 10.93
CA GLY A 96 -3.24 5.58 10.30
C GLY A 96 -1.76 5.51 9.92
N LEU A 97 -1.22 6.57 9.30
CA LEU A 97 0.20 6.62 8.95
C LEU A 97 1.09 6.78 10.19
N GLY A 98 0.58 7.39 11.25
CA GLY A 98 1.25 7.45 12.55
C GLY A 98 1.43 6.09 13.22
N VAL A 99 0.61 5.10 12.85
CA VAL A 99 0.79 3.68 13.24
C VAL A 99 1.74 2.97 12.28
N LEU A 100 1.60 3.21 10.97
CA LEU A 100 2.27 2.43 9.92
C LEU A 100 3.74 2.85 9.68
N MET A 101 4.01 4.14 9.57
CA MET A 101 5.31 4.63 9.09
C MET A 101 6.43 4.58 10.14
N PRO A 102 6.21 4.89 11.43
CA PRO A 102 7.27 4.87 12.43
C PRO A 102 8.01 3.52 12.55
N PRO A 103 7.33 2.35 12.61
CA PRO A 103 8.03 1.07 12.63
C PRO A 103 8.83 0.80 11.35
N LEU A 104 8.37 1.23 10.16
CA LEU A 104 9.11 1.09 8.91
C LEU A 104 10.41 1.89 8.94
N TYR A 105 10.36 3.14 9.38
CA TYR A 105 11.55 3.97 9.52
C TYR A 105 12.52 3.42 10.57
N ALA A 106 12.00 2.95 11.70
CA ALA A 106 12.82 2.37 12.76
C ALA A 106 13.53 1.10 12.30
N ALA A 107 12.83 0.22 11.59
CA ALA A 107 13.42 -0.99 11.02
C ALA A 107 14.43 -0.67 9.91
N GLY A 108 14.15 0.29 9.03
CA GLY A 108 15.09 0.73 8.00
C GLY A 108 16.34 1.38 8.57
N ALA A 109 16.21 2.11 9.67
CA ALA A 109 17.33 2.71 10.37
C ALA A 109 18.35 1.67 10.88
N GLN A 110 17.90 0.46 11.23
CA GLN A 110 18.79 -0.64 11.66
C GLN A 110 19.61 -1.23 10.51
N LEU A 111 19.22 -1.00 9.26
CA LEU A 111 19.92 -1.51 8.08
C LEU A 111 20.95 -0.51 7.53
N LEU A 112 21.04 0.70 8.10
CA LEU A 112 21.93 1.75 7.64
C LEU A 112 23.40 1.40 7.88
N LYS A 113 24.22 1.69 6.88
CA LYS A 113 25.68 1.62 6.99
C LYS A 113 26.25 2.99 7.41
N GLU A 114 27.52 3.03 7.83
CA GLU A 114 28.17 4.28 8.26
C GLU A 114 28.10 5.41 7.20
N ARG A 115 28.22 5.07 5.93
CA ARG A 115 28.04 6.03 4.83
C ARG A 115 26.63 6.66 4.80
N ASP A 116 25.61 5.87 5.14
CA ASP A 116 24.22 6.31 5.14
C ASP A 116 23.96 7.24 6.35
N LEU A 117 24.53 6.90 7.50
CA LEU A 117 24.52 7.76 8.71
C LEU A 117 25.21 9.09 8.47
N ALA A 118 26.36 9.08 7.77
CA ALA A 118 27.05 10.30 7.37
C ALA A 118 26.17 11.16 6.46
N ALA A 119 25.49 10.56 5.49
CA ALA A 119 24.59 11.23 4.59
C ALA A 119 23.32 11.78 5.29
N LEU A 120 22.80 11.11 6.34
CA LEU A 120 21.72 11.65 7.17
C LEU A 120 22.21 12.90 7.94
N ARG A 121 23.38 12.84 8.57
CA ARG A 121 23.98 13.98 9.26
C ARG A 121 24.15 15.17 8.32
N GLN A 122 24.74 14.96 7.15
CA GLN A 122 24.89 16.00 6.14
C GLN A 122 23.54 16.65 5.76
N THR A 123 22.48 15.82 5.61
CA THR A 123 21.14 16.35 5.34
C THR A 123 20.61 17.23 6.47
N VAL A 124 20.88 16.88 7.74
CA VAL A 124 20.49 17.68 8.91
C VAL A 124 21.28 18.99 8.97
N GLU A 125 22.59 18.94 8.71
CA GLU A 125 23.49 20.10 8.73
C GLU A 125 23.18 21.10 7.62
N GLN A 126 22.67 20.66 6.49
CA GLN A 126 22.25 21.51 5.37
C GLN A 126 21.03 22.38 5.68
N ILE A 127 20.24 22.02 6.70
CA ILE A 127 19.03 22.79 7.04
C ILE A 127 19.44 24.13 7.64
N SER A 128 19.08 25.22 6.94
CA SER A 128 19.43 26.58 7.30
C SER A 128 18.19 27.45 7.49
N PRO A 129 18.24 28.47 8.39
CA PRO A 129 17.14 29.42 8.56
C PRO A 129 16.80 30.23 7.28
N THR A 130 17.70 30.26 6.31
CA THR A 130 17.50 30.95 5.02
C THR A 130 16.73 30.10 4.00
N MET A 131 16.51 28.81 4.29
CA MET A 131 15.78 27.92 3.40
C MET A 131 14.30 28.28 3.35
N SER A 132 13.74 28.19 2.14
CA SER A 132 12.28 28.23 1.97
C SER A 132 11.64 27.00 2.60
N GLN A 133 10.35 27.11 2.93
CA GLN A 133 9.57 26.00 3.49
C GLN A 133 9.64 24.74 2.59
N ALA A 134 9.57 24.93 1.26
CA ALA A 134 9.68 23.82 0.31
C ALA A 134 11.05 23.10 0.39
N GLN A 135 12.14 23.84 0.60
CA GLN A 135 13.47 23.26 0.76
C GLN A 135 13.59 22.49 2.08
N ILE A 136 13.04 23.02 3.17
CA ILE A 136 13.01 22.35 4.48
C ILE A 136 12.25 21.01 4.37
N TYR A 137 11.07 21.01 3.72
CA TYR A 137 10.31 19.78 3.46
C TYR A 137 11.06 18.79 2.58
N SER A 138 11.78 19.29 1.55
CA SER A 138 12.60 18.43 0.70
C SER A 138 13.71 17.73 1.49
N CYS A 139 14.38 18.45 2.40
CA CYS A 139 15.40 17.86 3.28
C CYS A 139 14.79 16.77 4.20
N ALA A 140 13.63 17.03 4.79
CA ALA A 140 12.94 16.06 5.63
C ALA A 140 12.54 14.82 4.80
N ASN A 141 12.01 15.00 3.60
CA ASN A 141 11.68 13.92 2.69
C ASN A 141 12.90 13.07 2.32
N ILE A 142 14.01 13.72 1.94
CA ILE A 142 15.28 13.04 1.65
C ILE A 142 15.72 12.21 2.86
N TYR A 143 15.59 12.76 4.07
CA TYR A 143 15.94 12.07 5.31
C TYR A 143 15.11 10.78 5.48
N PHE A 144 13.78 10.87 5.45
CA PHE A 144 12.90 9.72 5.63
C PHE A 144 13.01 8.69 4.50
N THR A 145 13.16 9.14 3.27
CA THR A 145 13.40 8.28 2.11
C THR A 145 14.69 7.46 2.27
N ARG A 146 15.76 8.06 2.83
CA ARG A 146 17.00 7.34 3.11
C ARG A 146 16.85 6.23 4.15
N LEU A 147 15.95 6.38 5.13
CA LEU A 147 15.67 5.32 6.09
C LEU A 147 15.03 4.09 5.44
N LEU A 148 14.24 4.26 4.37
CA LEU A 148 13.56 3.16 3.69
C LEU A 148 14.37 2.54 2.54
N ARG A 149 15.32 3.30 1.97
CA ARG A 149 16.13 2.85 0.83
C ARG A 149 16.86 1.51 1.05
N PRO A 150 17.41 1.17 2.23
CA PRO A 150 18.11 -0.09 2.46
C PRO A 150 17.25 -1.35 2.23
N PHE A 151 15.92 -1.24 2.30
CA PHE A 151 15.03 -2.36 2.01
C PHE A 151 15.02 -2.77 0.52
N GLY A 152 15.45 -1.87 -0.40
CA GLY A 152 15.36 -2.12 -1.83
C GLY A 152 13.93 -2.38 -2.32
N SER A 153 12.93 -1.85 -1.61
CA SER A 153 11.51 -2.09 -1.86
C SER A 153 10.86 -0.92 -2.55
N ASP A 154 10.51 -1.09 -3.83
CA ASP A 154 9.73 -0.09 -4.57
C ASP A 154 8.39 0.20 -3.90
N LEU A 155 7.78 -0.84 -3.29
CA LEU A 155 6.49 -0.71 -2.63
C LEU A 155 6.56 0.21 -1.40
N MET A 156 7.64 0.13 -0.60
CA MET A 156 7.87 1.05 0.52
C MET A 156 8.13 2.47 0.05
N MET A 157 8.86 2.64 -1.05
CA MET A 157 9.14 3.96 -1.63
C MET A 157 7.86 4.61 -2.17
N ASP A 158 7.00 3.82 -2.81
CA ASP A 158 5.69 4.29 -3.27
C ASP A 158 4.80 4.70 -2.10
N LEU A 159 4.76 3.89 -1.04
CA LEU A 159 4.00 4.19 0.17
C LEU A 159 4.48 5.51 0.82
N GLN A 160 5.79 5.71 0.92
CA GLN A 160 6.39 6.96 1.41
C GLN A 160 5.94 8.16 0.59
N SER A 161 6.08 8.07 -0.73
CA SER A 161 5.70 9.14 -1.65
C SER A 161 4.21 9.49 -1.55
N ASP A 162 3.35 8.48 -1.44
CA ASP A 162 1.92 8.68 -1.32
C ASP A 162 1.55 9.29 0.03
N ALA A 163 2.19 8.84 1.13
CA ALA A 163 1.99 9.40 2.46
C ALA A 163 2.31 10.89 2.49
N GLU A 164 3.46 11.30 1.94
CA GLU A 164 3.86 12.70 1.89
C GLU A 164 2.92 13.56 1.06
N ASN A 165 2.55 13.09 -0.13
CA ASN A 165 1.63 13.82 -1.00
C ASN A 165 0.25 13.96 -0.37
N PHE A 166 -0.21 12.95 0.38
CA PHE A 166 -1.53 12.98 0.98
C PHE A 166 -1.62 13.86 2.22
N LEU A 167 -0.62 13.81 3.08
CA LEU A 167 -0.59 14.58 4.33
C LEU A 167 -0.28 16.07 4.13
N ARG A 168 0.21 16.45 2.95
CA ARG A 168 0.51 17.84 2.63
C ARG A 168 -0.76 18.67 2.55
N VAL A 169 -0.85 19.72 3.37
CA VAL A 169 -1.97 20.68 3.35
C VAL A 169 -1.43 22.04 2.94
N PRO A 170 -1.88 22.62 1.80
CA PRO A 170 -1.45 23.92 1.37
C PRO A 170 -1.92 25.01 2.32
N TYR A 171 -1.06 26.01 2.53
CA TYR A 171 -1.44 27.19 3.30
C TYR A 171 -2.48 28.01 2.56
N ASN A 172 -3.49 28.47 3.32
CA ASN A 172 -4.49 29.41 2.84
C ASN A 172 -4.60 30.61 3.78
N PRO A 173 -4.38 31.84 3.30
CA PRO A 173 -4.36 33.03 4.16
C PRO A 173 -5.70 33.33 4.84
N LEU A 174 -6.80 32.78 4.35
CA LEU A 174 -8.12 32.94 5.00
C LEU A 174 -8.19 32.34 6.41
N ALA A 175 -7.33 31.38 6.71
CA ALA A 175 -7.31 30.76 8.06
C ALA A 175 -6.97 31.78 9.17
N ARG A 176 -6.25 32.86 8.84
CA ARG A 176 -5.82 33.91 9.78
C ARG A 176 -5.08 33.37 11.01
N VAL A 177 -4.49 32.21 10.92
CA VAL A 177 -3.67 31.56 11.93
C VAL A 177 -2.30 31.29 11.34
N LYS A 178 -1.29 31.11 12.21
CA LYS A 178 0.00 30.65 11.74
C LYS A 178 -0.19 29.35 10.95
N ASP A 179 0.40 29.29 9.79
CA ASP A 179 0.46 28.07 8.99
C ASP A 179 1.01 26.93 9.90
N PRO A 180 0.24 25.84 10.11
CA PRO A 180 0.73 24.72 10.91
C PRO A 180 1.91 24.01 10.26
N SER A 181 2.10 24.23 8.98
CA SER A 181 3.25 23.73 8.23
C SER A 181 4.47 24.65 8.34
N LEU A 182 4.33 25.85 8.92
CA LEU A 182 5.48 26.72 9.25
C LEU A 182 6.26 26.12 10.43
N ILE A 183 6.90 24.99 10.17
CA ILE A 183 7.91 24.42 11.03
C ILE A 183 9.19 25.18 10.73
N THR A 184 9.79 25.80 11.73
CA THR A 184 11.06 26.52 11.52
C THR A 184 12.17 25.54 11.15
N ALA A 185 13.15 26.01 10.36
CA ALA A 185 14.33 25.22 10.03
C ALA A 185 14.98 24.61 11.28
N GLY A 186 15.12 25.41 12.35
CA GLY A 186 15.66 24.95 13.62
C GLY A 186 14.85 23.84 14.32
N GLN A 187 13.52 23.88 14.21
CA GLN A 187 12.66 22.81 14.75
C GLN A 187 12.86 21.51 13.98
N VAL A 188 12.88 21.55 12.65
CA VAL A 188 13.12 20.36 11.82
C VAL A 188 14.53 19.83 12.04
N GLN A 189 15.53 20.71 12.04
CA GLN A 189 16.91 20.34 12.29
C GLN A 189 17.09 19.65 13.64
N SER A 190 16.56 20.24 14.73
CA SER A 190 16.63 19.65 16.07
C SER A 190 15.92 18.30 16.15
N PHE A 191 14.75 18.17 15.49
CA PHE A 191 14.01 16.93 15.44
C PHE A 191 14.78 15.82 14.72
N LEU A 192 15.34 16.12 13.52
CA LEU A 192 16.09 15.14 12.73
C LEU A 192 17.45 14.81 13.38
N ALA A 193 18.10 15.79 14.05
CA ALA A 193 19.30 15.55 14.85
C ALA A 193 19.04 14.57 15.99
N ALA A 194 17.93 14.76 16.75
CA ALA A 194 17.53 13.83 17.81
C ALA A 194 17.18 12.45 17.27
N ALA A 195 16.52 12.36 16.11
CA ALA A 195 16.23 11.10 15.45
C ALA A 195 17.54 10.39 15.03
N THR A 196 18.49 11.12 14.45
CA THR A 196 19.82 10.58 14.09
C THR A 196 20.57 10.08 15.32
N GLN A 197 20.43 10.76 16.46
CA GLN A 197 21.05 10.32 17.72
C GLN A 197 20.45 9.01 18.22
N ASN A 198 19.12 8.83 18.14
CA ASN A 198 18.47 7.56 18.48
C ASN A 198 18.91 6.42 17.56
N ILE A 199 19.10 6.69 16.27
CA ILE A 199 19.64 5.71 15.31
C ILE A 199 21.07 5.31 15.72
N ARG A 200 21.94 6.27 16.03
CA ARG A 200 23.33 5.98 16.46
C ARG A 200 23.42 5.20 17.76
N ARG A 201 22.47 5.39 18.67
CA ARG A 201 22.36 4.63 19.93
C ARG A 201 21.86 3.21 19.72
N GLY A 202 21.38 2.88 18.51
CA GLY A 202 20.76 1.57 18.24
C GLY A 202 19.44 1.39 19.00
N ASP A 203 18.69 2.47 19.25
CA ASP A 203 17.40 2.41 19.95
C ASP A 203 16.22 2.65 18.96
N PRO A 204 15.77 1.57 18.28
CA PRO A 204 14.65 1.66 17.36
C PRO A 204 13.34 2.01 18.07
N SER A 205 13.18 1.62 19.32
CA SER A 205 11.96 1.89 20.09
C SER A 205 11.84 3.38 20.43
N ALA A 206 12.95 4.04 20.81
CA ALA A 206 12.96 5.49 21.02
C ALA A 206 12.68 6.24 19.72
N LEU A 207 13.28 5.80 18.61
CA LEU A 207 13.03 6.40 17.29
C LEU A 207 11.56 6.25 16.90
N GLN A 208 10.97 5.05 17.04
CA GLN A 208 9.58 4.80 16.72
C GLN A 208 8.63 5.66 17.57
N ARG A 209 8.87 5.78 18.87
CA ARG A 209 8.10 6.65 19.77
C ARG A 209 8.19 8.11 19.36
N GLN A 210 9.40 8.60 19.07
CA GLN A 210 9.65 9.98 18.61
C GLN A 210 8.88 10.28 17.32
N LEU A 211 8.94 9.39 16.34
CA LEU A 211 8.24 9.54 15.07
C LEU A 211 6.71 9.48 15.23
N GLY A 212 6.21 8.55 16.05
CA GLY A 212 4.79 8.49 16.38
C GLY A 212 4.28 9.78 17.04
N GLN A 213 5.08 10.41 17.93
CA GLN A 213 4.75 11.71 18.51
C GLN A 213 4.72 12.82 17.45
N MET A 214 5.63 12.78 16.48
CA MET A 214 5.63 13.72 15.34
C MET A 214 4.30 13.66 14.56
N TYR A 215 3.86 12.46 14.18
CA TYR A 215 2.59 12.28 13.46
C TYR A 215 1.40 12.83 14.27
N ARG A 216 1.32 12.52 15.55
CA ARG A 216 0.25 13.04 16.44
C ARG A 216 0.26 14.57 16.54
N ARG A 217 1.45 15.18 16.73
CA ARG A 217 1.58 16.63 16.85
C ARG A 217 1.25 17.33 15.53
N ALA A 218 1.72 16.79 14.41
CA ALA A 218 1.44 17.31 13.08
C ALA A 218 -0.07 17.20 12.76
N GLY A 219 -0.68 16.05 13.01
CA GLY A 219 -2.11 15.85 12.82
C GLY A 219 -2.95 16.83 13.64
N ALA A 220 -2.62 17.02 14.93
CA ALA A 220 -3.31 17.99 15.79
C ALA A 220 -3.10 19.45 15.31
N ALA A 221 -1.94 19.80 14.78
CA ALA A 221 -1.68 21.13 14.24
C ALA A 221 -2.50 21.38 12.95
N VAL A 222 -2.51 20.42 12.04
CA VAL A 222 -3.31 20.46 10.81
C VAL A 222 -4.81 20.53 11.12
N GLU A 223 -5.28 19.76 12.10
CA GLU A 223 -6.68 19.79 12.55
C GLU A 223 -7.10 21.16 13.06
N ARG A 224 -6.26 21.80 13.91
CA ARG A 224 -6.52 23.18 14.38
C ARG A 224 -6.55 24.19 13.24
N TYR A 225 -5.64 24.06 12.30
CA TYR A 225 -5.61 24.89 11.10
C TYR A 225 -6.87 24.75 10.25
N MET A 226 -7.28 23.51 9.97
CA MET A 226 -8.51 23.24 9.21
C MET A 226 -9.75 23.73 9.94
N ALA A 227 -9.79 23.62 11.27
CA ALA A 227 -10.88 24.18 12.06
C ALA A 227 -10.94 25.73 11.96
N ALA A 228 -9.80 26.41 11.96
CA ALA A 228 -9.73 27.85 11.75
C ALA A 228 -10.16 28.23 10.32
N LEU A 229 -9.71 27.48 9.31
CA LEU A 229 -10.09 27.68 7.91
C LEU A 229 -11.58 27.47 7.70
N ALA A 230 -12.19 26.45 8.33
CA ALA A 230 -13.61 26.19 8.27
C ALA A 230 -14.44 27.35 8.87
N ARG A 231 -13.99 27.92 9.99
CA ARG A 231 -14.64 29.11 10.58
C ARG A 231 -14.59 30.32 9.65
N ALA A 232 -13.47 30.50 8.95
CA ALA A 232 -13.30 31.65 8.03
C ALA A 232 -14.14 31.50 6.75
N VAL A 233 -14.39 30.29 6.29
CA VAL A 233 -15.12 30.01 5.05
C VAL A 233 -16.64 29.92 5.24
N GLY A 234 -17.08 29.55 6.45
CA GLY A 234 -18.50 29.33 6.78
C GLY A 234 -19.01 27.94 6.41
N PRO A 235 -20.34 27.75 6.24
CA PRO A 235 -20.93 26.44 6.03
C PRO A 235 -20.27 25.65 4.89
N LEU A 236 -19.94 24.40 5.16
CA LEU A 236 -19.32 23.50 4.19
C LEU A 236 -20.42 22.76 3.43
N PRO A 237 -20.28 22.59 2.10
CA PRO A 237 -21.10 21.64 1.36
C PRO A 237 -20.84 20.22 1.90
N ALA A 238 -21.84 19.33 1.76
CA ALA A 238 -21.71 17.94 2.17
C ALA A 238 -20.42 17.33 1.63
N ALA A 239 -19.72 16.56 2.48
CA ALA A 239 -18.47 15.91 2.11
C ALA A 239 -18.69 15.00 0.90
N ALA A 240 -17.96 15.24 -0.16
CA ALA A 240 -17.96 14.40 -1.35
C ALA A 240 -16.54 13.90 -1.56
N GLY A 241 -16.35 12.61 -1.43
CA GLY A 241 -15.17 11.94 -1.96
C GLY A 241 -14.47 11.03 -0.96
N GLU A 242 -14.60 9.75 -1.17
CA GLU A 242 -13.70 8.75 -0.60
C GLU A 242 -12.34 8.90 -1.29
N HIS A 243 -11.30 9.18 -0.52
CA HIS A 243 -9.95 9.14 -1.03
C HIS A 243 -9.40 7.72 -0.93
N CYS A 244 -9.01 7.15 -2.06
CA CYS A 244 -8.38 5.82 -2.09
C CYS A 244 -6.85 5.96 -2.10
N TRP A 245 -6.20 5.23 -1.22
CA TRP A 245 -4.76 5.03 -1.24
C TRP A 245 -4.40 4.02 -2.32
N PHE A 246 -3.32 4.28 -3.07
CA PHE A 246 -2.86 3.38 -4.13
C PHE A 246 -1.46 2.85 -3.83
N VAL A 247 -1.33 2.02 -2.79
CA VAL A 247 -0.05 1.40 -2.41
C VAL A 247 0.54 0.59 -3.56
N SER A 248 -0.30 -0.07 -4.34
CA SER A 248 0.14 -0.88 -5.48
C SER A 248 0.27 -0.10 -6.79
N LYS A 249 -0.15 1.16 -6.86
CA LYS A 249 -0.11 2.06 -8.04
C LYS A 249 -0.44 1.35 -9.36
N GLY A 250 -1.54 0.60 -9.39
CA GLY A 250 -1.97 -0.13 -10.59
C GLY A 250 -1.12 -1.35 -10.97
N ARG A 251 -0.25 -1.83 -10.09
CA ARG A 251 0.58 -3.03 -10.31
C ARG A 251 -0.23 -4.32 -10.43
N SER A 252 -1.51 -4.28 -10.06
CA SER A 252 -2.44 -5.39 -10.23
C SER A 252 -3.27 -5.20 -11.49
N GLU A 253 -2.92 -5.88 -12.58
CA GLU A 253 -3.75 -5.93 -13.79
C GLU A 253 -5.04 -6.70 -13.51
N LEU A 254 -6.17 -6.27 -14.07
CA LEU A 254 -7.49 -6.85 -13.79
C LEU A 254 -7.56 -8.36 -14.06
N TYR A 255 -6.91 -8.82 -15.14
CA TYR A 255 -6.85 -10.26 -15.43
C TYR A 255 -6.09 -11.03 -14.35
N LEU A 256 -5.06 -10.43 -13.72
CA LEU A 256 -4.34 -11.05 -12.61
C LEU A 256 -5.20 -11.12 -11.34
N ARG A 257 -6.00 -10.07 -11.04
CA ARG A 257 -6.96 -10.13 -9.93
C ARG A 257 -7.98 -11.24 -10.13
N VAL A 258 -8.48 -11.40 -11.34
CA VAL A 258 -9.38 -12.54 -11.70
C VAL A 258 -8.65 -13.86 -11.53
N ALA A 259 -7.44 -13.98 -12.07
CA ALA A 259 -6.63 -15.20 -11.97
C ALA A 259 -6.33 -15.56 -10.52
N MET A 260 -5.91 -14.60 -9.68
CA MET A 260 -5.63 -14.82 -8.26
C MET A 260 -6.90 -15.16 -7.47
N SER A 261 -8.04 -14.54 -7.80
CA SER A 261 -9.32 -14.91 -7.20
C SER A 261 -9.71 -16.36 -7.53
N LEU A 262 -9.50 -16.77 -8.78
CA LEU A 262 -9.72 -18.17 -9.20
C LEU A 262 -8.73 -19.11 -8.50
N LEU A 263 -7.45 -18.75 -8.42
CA LEU A 263 -6.43 -19.54 -7.76
C LEU A 263 -6.78 -19.75 -6.27
N ARG A 264 -7.25 -18.70 -5.57
CA ARG A 264 -7.73 -18.79 -4.19
C ARG A 264 -8.92 -19.75 -4.07
N ARG A 265 -9.90 -19.71 -5.00
CA ARG A 265 -11.06 -20.61 -5.01
C ARG A 265 -10.64 -22.05 -5.30
N ILE A 266 -9.64 -22.24 -6.17
CA ILE A 266 -9.03 -23.55 -6.43
C ILE A 266 -8.38 -24.07 -5.16
N GLY A 267 -7.51 -23.29 -4.52
CA GLY A 267 -6.83 -23.64 -3.28
C GLY A 267 -7.80 -23.85 -2.10
N GLY A 268 -8.93 -23.14 -2.07
CA GLY A 268 -10.01 -23.33 -1.11
C GLY A 268 -10.91 -24.56 -1.37
N GLY A 269 -10.59 -25.37 -2.39
CA GLY A 269 -11.33 -26.61 -2.70
C GLY A 269 -12.69 -26.40 -3.37
N GLU A 270 -13.07 -25.19 -3.77
CA GLU A 270 -14.36 -24.90 -4.38
C GLU A 270 -14.64 -25.72 -5.65
N PHE A 271 -13.56 -26.13 -6.33
CA PHE A 271 -13.65 -26.95 -7.55
C PHE A 271 -13.26 -28.40 -7.34
N SER A 272 -13.10 -28.88 -6.11
CA SER A 272 -12.67 -30.26 -5.81
C SER A 272 -13.66 -31.31 -6.32
N GLY A 273 -14.97 -30.99 -6.32
CA GLY A 273 -16.04 -31.84 -6.90
C GLY A 273 -16.35 -31.55 -8.36
N GLN A 274 -15.80 -30.49 -8.95
CA GLN A 274 -16.05 -30.09 -10.34
C GLN A 274 -14.84 -30.38 -11.22
N LYS A 275 -15.07 -30.99 -12.38
CA LYS A 275 -14.01 -31.30 -13.33
C LYS A 275 -13.49 -30.05 -14.06
N TYR A 276 -14.32 -29.02 -14.20
CA TYR A 276 -14.03 -27.84 -15.04
C TYR A 276 -14.19 -26.54 -14.27
N LEU A 277 -13.34 -25.57 -14.59
CA LEU A 277 -13.55 -24.16 -14.21
C LEU A 277 -14.77 -23.57 -14.93
N PRO A 278 -15.37 -22.50 -14.39
CA PRO A 278 -16.39 -21.76 -15.10
C PRO A 278 -15.91 -21.31 -16.48
N SER A 279 -16.77 -21.39 -17.48
CA SER A 279 -16.48 -20.97 -18.85
C SER A 279 -16.17 -19.46 -18.92
N ILE A 280 -15.47 -19.04 -20.00
CA ILE A 280 -15.16 -17.60 -20.20
C ILE A 280 -16.40 -16.70 -20.10
N PRO A 281 -17.59 -17.06 -20.70
CA PRO A 281 -18.80 -16.26 -20.50
C PRO A 281 -19.30 -16.20 -19.06
N GLN A 282 -19.13 -17.28 -18.27
CA GLN A 282 -19.47 -17.28 -16.85
C GLN A 282 -18.49 -16.40 -16.05
N LEU A 283 -17.19 -16.49 -16.32
CA LEU A 283 -16.17 -15.62 -15.71
C LEU A 283 -16.45 -14.15 -15.99
N MET A 284 -16.80 -13.80 -17.24
CA MET A 284 -17.18 -12.44 -17.61
C MET A 284 -18.34 -11.92 -16.75
N ARG A 285 -19.36 -12.74 -16.51
CA ARG A 285 -20.53 -12.38 -15.69
C ARG A 285 -20.18 -12.27 -14.21
N THR A 286 -19.45 -13.27 -13.66
CA THR A 286 -19.09 -13.32 -12.24
C THR A 286 -18.17 -12.18 -11.83
N TYR A 287 -17.19 -11.86 -12.68
CA TYR A 287 -16.19 -10.83 -12.38
C TYR A 287 -16.47 -9.47 -13.04
N HIS A 288 -17.55 -9.36 -13.80
CA HIS A 288 -17.91 -8.16 -14.56
C HIS A 288 -16.78 -7.64 -15.46
N VAL A 289 -16.09 -8.55 -16.15
CA VAL A 289 -14.92 -8.28 -16.99
C VAL A 289 -15.19 -8.56 -18.47
N THR A 290 -14.32 -8.02 -19.34
CA THR A 290 -14.37 -8.30 -20.79
C THR A 290 -13.90 -9.73 -21.09
N LYS A 291 -14.25 -10.23 -22.27
CA LYS A 291 -13.78 -11.54 -22.78
C LYS A 291 -12.25 -11.63 -22.79
N ASP A 292 -11.58 -10.57 -23.23
CA ASP A 292 -10.11 -10.50 -23.26
C ASP A 292 -9.52 -10.66 -21.84
N THR A 293 -10.05 -9.92 -20.87
CA THR A 293 -9.61 -10.02 -19.46
C THR A 293 -9.82 -11.42 -18.89
N ALA A 294 -10.98 -12.04 -19.12
CA ALA A 294 -11.25 -13.39 -18.65
C ALA A 294 -10.34 -14.42 -19.34
N SER A 295 -10.14 -14.29 -20.64
CA SER A 295 -9.24 -15.18 -21.41
C SER A 295 -7.79 -15.04 -20.95
N ARG A 296 -7.28 -13.83 -20.76
CA ARG A 296 -5.93 -13.57 -20.22
C ARG A 296 -5.76 -14.17 -18.82
N ALA A 297 -6.78 -14.09 -17.98
CA ALA A 297 -6.75 -14.70 -16.65
C ALA A 297 -6.59 -16.24 -16.74
N VAL A 298 -7.37 -16.90 -17.60
CA VAL A 298 -7.27 -18.36 -17.81
C VAL A 298 -5.93 -18.73 -18.47
N THR A 299 -5.49 -17.97 -19.46
CA THR A 299 -4.16 -18.16 -20.08
C THR A 299 -3.03 -18.05 -19.04
N PHE A 300 -3.13 -17.09 -18.13
CA PHE A 300 -2.18 -16.94 -17.05
C PHE A 300 -2.22 -18.16 -16.11
N LEU A 301 -3.41 -18.62 -15.69
CA LEU A 301 -3.55 -19.83 -14.85
C LEU A 301 -3.01 -21.09 -15.53
N ASN A 302 -3.17 -21.22 -16.85
CA ASN A 302 -2.51 -22.27 -17.63
C ASN A 302 -0.99 -22.14 -17.59
N ARG A 303 -0.47 -20.92 -17.80
CA ARG A 303 0.98 -20.62 -17.78
C ARG A 303 1.63 -20.97 -16.45
N ILE A 304 0.95 -20.71 -15.33
CA ILE A 304 1.42 -21.07 -13.99
C ILE A 304 1.11 -22.53 -13.61
N GLY A 305 0.51 -23.32 -14.49
CA GLY A 305 0.22 -24.74 -14.28
C GLY A 305 -0.94 -25.02 -13.30
N ALA A 306 -1.68 -24.00 -12.84
CA ALA A 306 -2.81 -24.20 -11.94
C ALA A 306 -4.02 -24.85 -12.62
N VAL A 307 -4.12 -24.71 -13.94
CA VAL A 307 -5.20 -25.28 -14.76
C VAL A 307 -4.67 -25.73 -16.10
N GLN A 308 -5.44 -26.59 -16.78
CA GLN A 308 -5.16 -27.04 -18.14
C GLN A 308 -6.39 -26.82 -19.02
N THR A 309 -6.24 -26.07 -20.10
CA THR A 309 -7.31 -25.90 -21.09
C THR A 309 -7.27 -27.04 -22.11
N LEU A 310 -8.34 -27.83 -22.15
CA LEU A 310 -8.55 -28.92 -23.09
C LEU A 310 -9.36 -28.39 -24.27
N ASN A 311 -8.82 -28.57 -25.50
CA ASN A 311 -9.51 -28.14 -26.72
C ASN A 311 -10.95 -28.67 -26.78
N ARG A 312 -11.92 -27.77 -26.97
CA ARG A 312 -13.37 -28.02 -27.06
C ARG A 312 -14.01 -28.68 -25.83
N ARG A 313 -13.26 -28.92 -24.74
CA ARG A 313 -13.76 -29.55 -23.52
C ARG A 313 -13.86 -28.59 -22.31
N GLY A 314 -13.09 -27.50 -22.33
CA GLY A 314 -13.05 -26.52 -21.25
C GLY A 314 -11.72 -26.52 -20.47
N THR A 315 -11.68 -25.78 -19.39
CA THR A 315 -10.48 -25.65 -18.55
C THR A 315 -10.66 -26.49 -17.29
N VAL A 316 -9.76 -27.43 -17.06
CA VAL A 316 -9.77 -28.31 -15.89
C VAL A 316 -8.79 -27.79 -14.84
N VAL A 317 -9.16 -27.95 -13.57
CA VAL A 317 -8.24 -27.72 -12.46
C VAL A 317 -7.24 -28.86 -12.49
N ALA A 318 -6.02 -28.52 -12.49
CA ALA A 318 -4.99 -29.49 -12.51
C ALA A 318 -4.85 -30.09 -11.09
N ARG A 319 -4.79 -31.44 -10.96
CA ARG A 319 -4.69 -32.19 -9.70
C ARG A 319 -3.27 -32.69 -9.51
N GLY A 320 -2.78 -32.63 -8.23
CA GLY A 320 -1.39 -32.97 -7.88
C GLY A 320 -0.88 -34.35 -8.27
N ASP A 321 -1.81 -35.32 -8.59
CA ASP A 321 -1.43 -36.68 -8.95
C ASP A 321 -1.00 -36.86 -10.43
N ALA A 322 -1.15 -35.83 -11.25
CA ALA A 322 -0.87 -35.88 -12.69
C ALA A 322 0.42 -35.18 -13.09
N GLY A 323 1.49 -35.30 -12.30
CA GLY A 323 2.82 -34.84 -12.70
C GLY A 323 2.87 -33.36 -13.07
N TYR A 324 2.48 -32.47 -12.16
CA TYR A 324 2.58 -31.05 -12.33
C TYR A 324 4.02 -30.64 -12.63
N GLN A 325 4.29 -30.26 -13.84
CA GLN A 325 5.42 -29.36 -14.09
C GLN A 325 4.95 -27.97 -13.69
N MET A 326 5.32 -27.56 -12.48
CA MET A 326 5.20 -26.16 -12.12
C MET A 326 5.87 -25.30 -13.15
N SER A 327 5.12 -24.28 -13.54
CA SER A 327 5.65 -23.21 -14.36
C SER A 327 6.96 -22.73 -13.78
N ASP A 328 7.86 -22.59 -14.67
CA ASP A 328 9.19 -22.10 -14.49
C ASP A 328 9.21 -20.88 -13.52
N LEU A 329 9.65 -21.09 -12.27
CA LEU A 329 9.91 -20.00 -11.34
C LEU A 329 10.95 -19.01 -11.92
N SER A 330 11.58 -19.32 -13.05
CA SER A 330 12.42 -18.41 -13.82
C SER A 330 11.62 -17.42 -14.67
N ASP A 331 10.28 -17.61 -14.85
CA ASP A 331 9.44 -16.66 -15.57
C ASP A 331 9.53 -15.25 -14.95
N PRO A 332 10.01 -14.24 -15.69
CA PRO A 332 10.23 -12.90 -15.16
C PRO A 332 8.96 -12.26 -14.56
N LEU A 333 7.78 -12.56 -15.14
CA LEU A 333 6.51 -12.04 -14.63
C LEU A 333 6.16 -12.66 -13.27
N VAL A 334 6.29 -13.97 -13.13
CA VAL A 334 6.05 -14.69 -11.89
C VAL A 334 7.01 -14.17 -10.81
N ARG A 335 8.30 -14.07 -11.12
CA ARG A 335 9.31 -13.58 -10.19
C ARG A 335 9.07 -12.16 -9.72
N ARG A 336 8.75 -11.26 -10.64
CA ARG A 336 8.39 -9.87 -10.28
C ARG A 336 7.19 -9.83 -9.31
N ARG A 337 6.22 -10.72 -9.49
CA ARG A 337 5.05 -10.80 -8.62
C ARG A 337 5.38 -11.40 -7.26
N LEU A 338 6.22 -12.42 -7.22
CA LEU A 338 6.74 -12.96 -5.96
C LEU A 338 7.58 -11.94 -5.19
N GLN A 339 8.33 -11.08 -5.88
CA GLN A 339 9.03 -9.96 -5.26
C GLN A 339 8.06 -8.96 -4.61
N LEU A 340 6.98 -8.57 -5.32
CA LEU A 340 5.94 -7.71 -4.77
C LEU A 340 5.23 -8.34 -3.58
N PHE A 341 4.96 -9.64 -3.64
CA PHE A 341 4.43 -10.41 -2.52
C PHE A 341 5.37 -10.35 -1.31
N ALA A 342 6.66 -10.61 -1.50
CA ALA A 342 7.64 -10.53 -0.42
C ALA A 342 7.76 -9.10 0.16
N GLN A 343 7.76 -8.08 -0.69
CA GLN A 343 7.77 -6.68 -0.24
C GLN A 343 6.50 -6.31 0.55
N ALA A 344 5.33 -6.77 0.11
CA ALA A 344 4.08 -6.58 0.85
C ALA A 344 4.13 -7.27 2.22
N LEU A 345 4.58 -8.52 2.24
CA LEU A 345 4.73 -9.28 3.47
C LEU A 345 5.77 -8.67 4.41
N GLN A 346 6.86 -8.11 3.89
CA GLN A 346 7.85 -7.37 4.67
C GLN A 346 7.23 -6.15 5.36
N ILE A 347 6.46 -5.35 4.63
CA ILE A 347 5.74 -4.20 5.21
C ILE A 347 4.83 -4.69 6.34
N ILE A 348 4.03 -5.73 6.09
CA ILE A 348 3.10 -6.27 7.07
C ILE A 348 3.84 -6.79 8.30
N ALA A 349 4.90 -7.60 8.13
CA ALA A 349 5.65 -8.16 9.25
C ALA A 349 6.28 -7.08 10.15
N ILE A 350 6.84 -6.01 9.55
CA ILE A 350 7.44 -4.90 10.30
C ILE A 350 6.36 -4.09 11.03
N THR A 351 5.19 -3.90 10.42
CA THR A 351 4.14 -3.01 10.96
C THR A 351 3.11 -3.73 11.81
N ALA A 352 3.06 -5.08 11.75
CA ALA A 352 2.09 -5.90 12.46
C ALA A 352 2.01 -5.62 13.98
N PRO A 353 3.12 -5.44 14.71
CA PRO A 353 3.04 -5.15 16.15
C PRO A 353 2.28 -3.84 16.44
N ALA A 354 2.57 -2.78 15.68
CA ALA A 354 1.94 -1.48 15.86
C ALA A 354 0.48 -1.48 15.39
N ALA A 355 0.19 -2.15 14.27
CA ALA A 355 -1.16 -2.28 13.74
C ALA A 355 -2.04 -3.15 14.64
N ALA A 356 -1.52 -4.27 15.14
CA ALA A 356 -2.23 -5.12 16.09
C ALA A 356 -2.51 -4.38 17.40
N ALA A 357 -1.58 -3.59 17.92
CA ALA A 357 -1.79 -2.76 19.11
C ALA A 357 -2.88 -1.70 18.89
N ALA A 358 -2.98 -1.12 17.68
CA ALA A 358 -4.06 -0.18 17.35
C ALA A 358 -5.44 -0.86 17.24
N VAL A 359 -5.47 -2.15 16.88
CA VAL A 359 -6.69 -2.95 16.72
C VAL A 359 -7.13 -3.60 18.03
N ALA A 360 -6.18 -3.94 18.91
CA ALA A 360 -6.42 -4.66 20.16
C ALA A 360 -7.57 -4.09 21.04
N PRO A 361 -7.74 -2.76 21.18
CA PRO A 361 -8.87 -2.20 21.94
C PRO A 361 -10.27 -2.50 21.36
N HIS A 362 -10.32 -2.96 20.10
CA HIS A 362 -11.56 -3.30 19.38
C HIS A 362 -11.80 -4.80 19.25
N LEU A 363 -10.98 -5.62 19.93
CA LEU A 363 -11.17 -7.06 19.97
C LEU A 363 -12.47 -7.41 20.69
N SER A 364 -13.16 -8.41 20.17
CA SER A 364 -14.33 -8.98 20.81
C SER A 364 -14.41 -10.47 20.52
N ALA A 365 -14.81 -11.26 21.51
CA ALA A 365 -15.07 -12.70 21.35
C ALA A 365 -16.15 -13.03 20.29
N SER A 366 -16.97 -12.05 19.92
CA SER A 366 -17.96 -12.18 18.84
C SER A 366 -17.34 -12.50 17.48
N TRP A 367 -16.05 -12.27 17.29
CA TRP A 367 -15.33 -12.64 16.08
C TRP A 367 -14.96 -14.12 15.96
N LEU A 368 -14.94 -14.86 17.07
CA LEU A 368 -14.51 -16.26 17.13
C LEU A 368 -15.23 -17.18 16.16
N PRO A 369 -16.57 -17.19 16.06
CA PRO A 369 -17.26 -18.13 15.15
C PRO A 369 -16.83 -17.91 13.70
N ARG A 370 -16.67 -16.66 13.29
CA ARG A 370 -16.25 -16.30 11.94
C ARG A 370 -14.79 -16.68 11.66
N MET A 371 -13.92 -16.52 12.66
CA MET A 371 -12.51 -16.92 12.55
C MET A 371 -12.38 -18.43 12.48
N GLN A 372 -13.06 -19.16 13.37
CA GLN A 372 -13.07 -20.63 13.40
C GLN A 372 -13.59 -21.20 12.09
N GLN A 373 -14.72 -20.70 11.58
CA GLN A 373 -15.26 -21.14 10.29
C GLN A 373 -14.25 -20.97 9.15
N ARG A 374 -13.54 -19.83 9.10
CA ARG A 374 -12.52 -19.59 8.06
C ARG A 374 -11.31 -20.52 8.20
N LEU A 375 -10.87 -20.77 9.44
CA LEU A 375 -9.75 -21.67 9.70
C LEU A 375 -10.14 -23.13 9.39
N GLN A 376 -11.36 -23.57 9.72
CA GLN A 376 -11.87 -24.91 9.40
C GLN A 376 -11.97 -25.13 7.90
N LEU A 377 -12.44 -24.16 7.12
CA LEU A 377 -12.48 -24.23 5.67
C LEU A 377 -11.06 -24.33 5.05
N GLY A 378 -10.06 -23.76 5.72
CA GLY A 378 -8.66 -23.84 5.30
C GLY A 378 -7.96 -25.15 5.70
N CYS A 379 -8.38 -25.81 6.77
CA CYS A 379 -7.76 -27.05 7.28
C CYS A 379 -7.85 -28.24 6.31
N THR A 380 -8.75 -28.19 5.34
CA THR A 380 -8.88 -29.27 4.33
C THR A 380 -7.79 -29.21 3.27
N MET A 381 -7.09 -28.08 3.09
CA MET A 381 -6.09 -27.92 2.03
C MET A 381 -4.85 -27.06 2.39
N HIS A 382 -4.97 -25.94 3.13
CA HIS A 382 -3.84 -25.01 3.39
C HIS A 382 -4.07 -24.14 4.63
N THR A 383 -3.72 -24.64 5.80
CA THR A 383 -3.88 -23.95 7.09
C THR A 383 -3.18 -22.59 7.12
N ASP A 384 -1.99 -22.47 6.52
CA ASP A 384 -1.18 -21.26 6.49
C ASP A 384 -1.92 -20.09 5.84
N THR A 385 -2.56 -20.36 4.70
CA THR A 385 -3.30 -19.31 3.98
C THR A 385 -4.55 -18.89 4.71
N ALA A 386 -5.25 -19.84 5.32
CA ALA A 386 -6.43 -19.52 6.13
C ALA A 386 -6.06 -18.63 7.32
N LEU A 387 -4.95 -18.95 8.00
CA LEU A 387 -4.42 -18.13 9.08
C LEU A 387 -4.08 -16.70 8.61
N VAL A 388 -3.34 -16.56 7.51
CA VAL A 388 -2.99 -15.25 6.93
C VAL A 388 -4.25 -14.45 6.61
N GLN A 389 -5.27 -15.07 6.01
CA GLN A 389 -6.53 -14.39 5.69
C GLN A 389 -7.33 -13.98 6.93
N VAL A 390 -7.27 -14.76 8.00
CA VAL A 390 -7.87 -14.40 9.29
C VAL A 390 -7.13 -13.22 9.91
N MET A 391 -5.80 -13.27 9.99
CA MET A 391 -4.97 -12.20 10.54
C MET A 391 -5.15 -10.88 9.78
N MET A 392 -5.10 -10.93 8.45
CA MET A 392 -5.35 -9.74 7.61
C MET A 392 -6.78 -9.23 7.77
N GLY A 393 -7.74 -10.15 7.89
CA GLY A 393 -9.15 -9.80 8.16
C GLY A 393 -9.32 -9.02 9.46
N CYS A 394 -8.61 -9.39 10.53
CA CYS A 394 -8.60 -8.65 11.79
C CYS A 394 -7.99 -7.25 11.62
N LEU A 395 -6.81 -7.15 10.99
CA LEU A 395 -6.15 -5.85 10.77
C LEU A 395 -6.99 -4.89 9.93
N VAL A 396 -7.67 -5.39 8.90
CA VAL A 396 -8.52 -4.56 8.04
C VAL A 396 -9.83 -4.17 8.74
N ALA A 397 -10.54 -5.16 9.31
CA ALA A 397 -11.91 -4.92 9.79
C ALA A 397 -11.98 -4.19 11.13
N LEU A 398 -10.97 -4.36 12.00
CA LEU A 398 -10.94 -3.77 13.34
C LEU A 398 -10.08 -2.48 13.39
N SER A 399 -9.43 -2.11 12.30
CA SER A 399 -8.62 -0.88 12.29
C SER A 399 -9.50 0.35 12.54
N PRO A 400 -9.12 1.24 13.47
CA PRO A 400 -9.84 2.48 13.73
C PRO A 400 -9.66 3.54 12.61
N HIS A 401 -8.72 3.32 11.69
CA HIS A 401 -8.36 4.25 10.62
C HIS A 401 -8.65 3.69 9.24
N HIS A 402 -9.45 4.41 8.44
CA HIS A 402 -9.74 4.04 7.04
C HIS A 402 -8.47 3.99 6.17
N ALA A 403 -7.50 4.87 6.44
CA ALA A 403 -6.20 4.83 5.76
C ALA A 403 -5.49 3.49 5.97
N LEU A 404 -5.45 2.96 7.19
CA LEU A 404 -4.89 1.63 7.49
C LEU A 404 -5.71 0.53 6.83
N GLN A 405 -7.05 0.56 6.93
CA GLN A 405 -7.93 -0.42 6.30
C GLN A 405 -7.62 -0.52 4.80
N ASN A 406 -7.50 0.62 4.14
CA ASN A 406 -7.23 0.70 2.72
C ASN A 406 -5.84 0.17 2.34
N ILE A 407 -4.80 0.59 3.07
CA ILE A 407 -3.42 0.14 2.84
C ILE A 407 -3.30 -1.37 3.07
N TYR A 408 -3.80 -1.90 4.20
CA TYR A 408 -3.75 -3.34 4.47
C TYR A 408 -4.62 -4.15 3.50
N SER A 409 -5.75 -3.62 3.03
CA SER A 409 -6.56 -4.28 1.99
C SER A 409 -5.78 -4.44 0.69
N GLN A 410 -5.05 -3.41 0.27
CA GLN A 410 -4.22 -3.47 -0.94
C GLN A 410 -2.99 -4.37 -0.76
N LEU A 411 -2.36 -4.34 0.41
CA LEU A 411 -1.27 -5.29 0.74
C LEU A 411 -1.80 -6.73 0.70
N ASN A 412 -3.01 -6.97 1.23
CA ASN A 412 -3.65 -8.28 1.19
C ASN A 412 -3.93 -8.77 -0.23
N GLU A 413 -4.25 -7.88 -1.18
CA GLU A 413 -4.36 -8.26 -2.60
C GLU A 413 -3.04 -8.81 -3.15
N LEU A 414 -1.90 -8.26 -2.70
CA LEU A 414 -0.58 -8.74 -3.10
C LEU A 414 -0.24 -10.09 -2.45
N LEU A 415 -0.77 -10.37 -1.25
CA LEU A 415 -0.57 -11.66 -0.56
C LEU A 415 -1.26 -12.82 -1.28
N LEU A 416 -2.21 -12.58 -2.18
CA LEU A 416 -2.82 -13.64 -3.00
C LEU A 416 -1.79 -14.44 -3.81
N TRP A 417 -0.61 -13.88 -4.08
CA TRP A 417 0.49 -14.59 -4.73
C TRP A 417 1.10 -15.71 -3.87
N GLY A 418 0.85 -15.70 -2.55
CA GLY A 418 1.20 -16.81 -1.67
C GLY A 418 0.50 -18.12 -2.04
N TYR A 419 -0.72 -18.08 -2.60
CA TYR A 419 -1.39 -19.27 -3.12
C TYR A 419 -0.62 -19.96 -4.24
N TYR A 420 0.09 -19.17 -5.06
CA TYR A 420 0.97 -19.73 -6.09
C TYR A 420 2.12 -20.54 -5.49
N LEU A 421 2.73 -20.06 -4.41
CA LEU A 421 3.80 -20.78 -3.72
C LEU A 421 3.31 -22.09 -3.09
N GLN A 422 2.08 -22.14 -2.61
CA GLN A 422 1.51 -23.33 -1.96
C GLN A 422 1.25 -24.49 -2.90
N VAL A 423 0.96 -24.20 -4.18
CA VAL A 423 0.82 -25.26 -5.20
C VAL A 423 2.19 -25.72 -5.72
N SER A 424 3.30 -25.18 -5.19
CA SER A 424 4.65 -25.57 -5.52
C SER A 424 5.07 -26.85 -4.79
N PRO A 425 5.50 -27.92 -5.49
CA PRO A 425 6.01 -29.14 -4.86
C PRO A 425 7.20 -28.89 -3.92
N GLN A 426 7.99 -27.86 -4.20
CA GLN A 426 9.15 -27.44 -3.40
C GLN A 426 8.76 -26.86 -2.04
N VAL A 427 7.52 -26.37 -1.90
CA VAL A 427 6.99 -25.76 -0.68
C VAL A 427 6.13 -26.73 0.12
N LEU A 428 5.43 -27.65 -0.56
CA LEU A 428 4.51 -28.63 0.02
C LEU A 428 5.13 -29.59 1.05
N HIS A 429 6.46 -29.68 1.09
CA HIS A 429 7.18 -30.65 1.95
C HIS A 429 7.75 -30.05 3.25
N ARG A 430 7.52 -28.76 3.55
CA ARG A 430 7.99 -28.16 4.80
C ARG A 430 6.85 -27.98 5.80
N GLY A 431 6.97 -28.70 6.91
CA GLY A 431 5.99 -28.85 7.99
C GLY A 431 5.15 -27.61 8.34
N HIS A 432 3.86 -27.86 8.45
CA HIS A 432 2.82 -26.86 8.70
C HIS A 432 2.56 -26.57 10.19
N ASP A 433 3.46 -26.99 11.10
CA ASP A 433 3.20 -26.96 12.55
C ASP A 433 3.01 -25.53 13.10
N TRP A 434 3.72 -24.54 12.52
CA TRP A 434 3.61 -23.15 12.95
C TRP A 434 2.21 -22.54 12.73
N ALA A 435 1.56 -22.85 11.63
CA ALA A 435 0.27 -22.28 11.31
C ALA A 435 -0.84 -22.83 12.21
N SER A 436 -0.78 -24.10 12.55
CA SER A 436 -1.73 -24.72 13.48
C SER A 436 -1.58 -24.17 14.90
N SER A 437 -0.35 -24.06 15.38
CA SER A 437 -0.03 -23.44 16.67
C SER A 437 -0.41 -21.96 16.69
N GLY A 438 -0.05 -21.22 15.64
CA GLY A 438 -0.36 -19.79 15.50
C GLY A 438 -1.86 -19.51 15.45
N ALA A 439 -2.65 -20.36 14.75
CA ALA A 439 -4.10 -20.26 14.72
C ALA A 439 -4.70 -20.45 16.10
N GLN A 440 -4.21 -21.45 16.85
CA GLN A 440 -4.68 -21.73 18.21
C GLN A 440 -4.37 -20.58 19.17
N GLN A 441 -3.14 -20.04 19.12
CA GLN A 441 -2.75 -18.88 19.95
C GLN A 441 -3.61 -17.65 19.62
N LEU A 442 -3.85 -17.38 18.34
CA LEU A 442 -4.69 -16.26 17.92
C LEU A 442 -6.13 -16.41 18.41
N LEU A 443 -6.73 -17.59 18.25
CA LEU A 443 -8.09 -17.86 18.73
C LEU A 443 -8.20 -17.73 20.26
N GLN A 444 -7.22 -18.22 21.01
CA GLN A 444 -7.20 -18.09 22.48
C GLN A 444 -7.09 -16.62 22.91
N ALA A 445 -6.25 -15.83 22.25
CA ALA A 445 -6.11 -14.40 22.54
C ALA A 445 -7.44 -13.65 22.30
N VAL A 446 -8.13 -13.93 21.19
CA VAL A 446 -9.45 -13.33 20.90
C VAL A 446 -10.52 -13.82 21.86
N ALA A 447 -10.52 -15.11 22.24
CA ALA A 447 -11.47 -15.67 23.19
C ALA A 447 -11.40 -15.02 24.57
N ARG A 448 -10.19 -14.61 24.98
CA ARG A 448 -9.93 -13.94 26.26
C ARG A 448 -9.96 -12.43 26.17
N GLU A 449 -10.17 -11.90 24.97
CA GLU A 449 -10.02 -10.46 24.66
C GLU A 449 -8.67 -9.89 25.15
N ASP A 450 -7.62 -10.73 25.12
CA ASP A 450 -6.27 -10.40 25.56
C ASP A 450 -5.52 -9.70 24.43
N GLY A 451 -5.46 -8.37 24.51
CA GLY A 451 -4.81 -7.52 23.51
C GLY A 451 -3.31 -7.80 23.36
N ASP A 452 -2.60 -8.04 24.44
CA ASP A 452 -1.14 -8.29 24.42
C ASP A 452 -0.84 -9.65 23.79
N ALA A 453 -1.58 -10.69 24.17
CA ALA A 453 -1.48 -12.00 23.54
C ALA A 453 -1.84 -11.95 22.05
N PHE A 454 -2.85 -11.15 21.66
CA PHE A 454 -3.21 -10.93 20.27
C PHE A 454 -2.09 -10.27 19.47
N VAL A 455 -1.48 -9.19 20.00
CA VAL A 455 -0.35 -8.50 19.38
C VAL A 455 0.83 -9.46 19.21
N ALA A 456 1.14 -10.24 20.23
CA ALA A 456 2.25 -11.21 20.21
C ALA A 456 2.00 -12.31 19.15
N ALA A 457 0.81 -12.91 19.14
CA ALA A 457 0.46 -13.97 18.19
C ALA A 457 0.51 -13.47 16.74
N LEU A 458 -0.06 -12.30 16.47
CA LEU A 458 -0.12 -11.73 15.12
C LEU A 458 1.27 -11.37 14.60
N SER A 459 2.08 -10.75 15.46
CA SER A 459 3.47 -10.35 15.14
C SER A 459 4.35 -11.56 14.88
N HIS A 460 4.26 -12.58 15.73
CA HIS A 460 5.04 -13.81 15.58
C HIS A 460 4.71 -14.52 14.26
N ASN A 461 3.42 -14.69 13.96
CA ASN A 461 2.99 -15.41 12.77
C ASN A 461 3.36 -14.69 11.46
N PHE A 462 3.21 -13.37 11.37
CA PHE A 462 3.64 -12.63 10.18
C PHE A 462 5.16 -12.64 10.00
N ASN A 463 5.92 -12.55 11.09
CA ASN A 463 7.37 -12.63 11.01
C ASN A 463 7.83 -14.04 10.59
N ALA A 464 7.27 -15.10 11.16
CA ALA A 464 7.57 -16.48 10.78
C ALA A 464 7.29 -16.72 9.29
N LEU A 465 6.13 -16.28 8.80
CA LEU A 465 5.79 -16.36 7.37
C LEU A 465 6.78 -15.58 6.49
N TYR A 466 7.15 -14.37 6.89
CA TYR A 466 8.11 -13.55 6.15
C TYR A 466 9.47 -14.24 6.04
N GLN A 467 9.98 -14.81 7.16
CA GLN A 467 11.25 -15.54 7.16
C GLN A 467 11.22 -16.79 6.26
N GLN A 468 10.11 -17.52 6.26
CA GLN A 468 9.94 -18.68 5.39
C GLN A 468 9.93 -18.29 3.91
N VAL A 469 9.22 -17.22 3.56
CA VAL A 469 9.16 -16.71 2.18
C VAL A 469 10.53 -16.21 1.73
N CYS A 470 11.27 -15.50 2.58
CA CYS A 470 12.63 -15.05 2.27
C CYS A 470 13.56 -16.24 2.04
N ALA A 471 13.51 -17.26 2.89
CA ALA A 471 14.32 -18.47 2.75
C ALA A 471 14.00 -19.23 1.45
N LEU A 472 12.74 -19.25 1.04
CA LEU A 472 12.31 -19.84 -0.23
C LEU A 472 12.83 -19.05 -1.42
N LEU A 473 12.63 -17.72 -1.42
CA LEU A 473 13.05 -16.85 -2.52
C LEU A 473 14.56 -16.81 -2.70
N ALA A 474 15.33 -16.96 -1.61
CA ALA A 474 16.80 -17.05 -1.65
C ALA A 474 17.32 -18.31 -2.37
N GLN A 475 16.51 -19.36 -2.49
CA GLN A 475 16.84 -20.59 -3.21
C GLN A 475 16.60 -20.48 -4.72
N LEU A 476 15.89 -19.43 -5.17
CA LEU A 476 15.63 -19.21 -6.58
C LEU A 476 16.85 -18.62 -7.29
N PRO A 477 17.16 -19.04 -8.54
CA PRO A 477 18.27 -18.49 -9.28
C PRO A 477 18.10 -16.98 -9.48
N PRO A 478 19.18 -16.16 -9.58
CA PRO A 478 19.07 -14.72 -9.75
C PRO A 478 18.29 -14.36 -11.03
N LEU A 479 17.56 -13.23 -11.04
CA LEU A 479 16.90 -12.73 -12.24
C LEU A 479 17.94 -12.44 -13.31
N PRO A 480 17.72 -12.81 -14.61
CA PRO A 480 18.53 -12.28 -15.68
C PRO A 480 18.45 -10.75 -15.63
N ALA A 481 19.59 -10.08 -15.76
CA ALA A 481 19.64 -8.64 -15.86
C ALA A 481 18.68 -8.21 -16.98
N GLY A 482 17.69 -7.39 -16.63
CA GLY A 482 16.75 -6.85 -17.61
C GLY A 482 17.51 -6.08 -18.68
N PRO A 483 16.99 -5.96 -19.90
CA PRO A 483 17.59 -5.10 -20.89
C PRO A 483 17.65 -3.69 -20.33
N SER A 484 18.85 -3.13 -20.28
CA SER A 484 19.23 -1.77 -19.86
C SER A 484 18.47 -0.70 -20.64
#